data_f8a7c9b3e63ba7ef5361c79031139e1b
#
_entry.id   f8a7c9b3e63ba7ef5361c79031139e1b
#
_cell.length_a   1.000
_cell.length_b   1.000
_cell.length_c   1.000
_cell.angle_alpha   90.00
_cell.angle_beta   90.00
_cell.angle_gamma   90.00
#
_symmetry.space_group_name_H-M   'P 1'
#
loop_
_entity.id
_entity.type
_entity.pdbx_description
1 polymer ?
#
loop_
_entity_poly.entity_id
_entity_poly.type
_entity_poly.pdbx_seq_one_letter_code
_entity_poly.pdbx_strand_id
1 'polypeptide(L)'
;IGLFVFQDFIVDLLLGPQWKLAGIVLGSWALSSAIMTVTANLISEVFRAKGVPNLSFWTQILHLVVLIPVIYICIQYDFSTFVYARSIVRMEMLMVAMIFLALFIHMSALRVITNIGVYLITASIVGALAYSILHLYDAVWWTIACMILCVVLYVVILYLIPSERTIITSGVDKVLSKVRRS
;
A
#
# COMPACT_ATOMS: atom_id res chain seq x y z
N ILE A 1 0.66 4.63 3.12
CA ILE A 1 0.07 5.42 4.23
C ILE A 1 0.53 6.87 4.13
N GLY A 2 1.82 7.17 3.96
CA GLY A 2 2.30 8.55 3.80
C GLY A 2 1.54 9.32 2.71
N LEU A 3 1.39 8.74 1.51
CA LEU A 3 0.61 9.37 0.44
C LEU A 3 -0.87 9.60 0.81
N PHE A 4 -1.43 8.76 1.67
CA PHE A 4 -2.79 8.94 2.16
C PHE A 4 -2.90 10.10 3.17
N VAL A 5 -1.93 10.21 4.07
CA VAL A 5 -1.92 11.28 5.10
C VAL A 5 -1.66 12.65 4.50
N PHE A 6 -0.76 12.73 3.51
CA PHE A 6 -0.32 13.99 2.90
C PHE A 6 -0.96 14.25 1.53
N GLN A 7 -2.02 13.53 1.16
CA GLN A 7 -2.65 13.60 -0.17
C GLN A 7 -3.03 15.02 -0.59
N ASP A 8 -3.66 15.79 0.29
CA ASP A 8 -4.14 17.13 -0.01
C ASP A 8 -2.98 18.09 -0.26
N PHE A 9 -1.96 18.04 0.60
CA PHE A 9 -0.74 18.84 0.42
C PHE A 9 -0.01 18.50 -0.88
N ILE A 10 0.13 17.21 -1.21
CA ILE A 10 0.81 16.76 -2.42
C ILE A 10 0.04 17.23 -3.66
N VAL A 11 -1.28 17.12 -3.66
CA VAL A 11 -2.10 17.53 -4.79
C VAL A 11 -2.12 19.05 -4.94
N ASP A 12 -2.26 19.79 -3.85
CA ASP A 12 -2.21 21.26 -3.89
C ASP A 12 -0.86 21.77 -4.39
N LEU A 13 0.24 21.12 -4.00
CA LEU A 13 1.59 21.49 -4.42
C LEU A 13 1.85 21.17 -5.91
N LEU A 14 1.38 20.03 -6.41
CA LEU A 14 1.70 19.55 -7.76
C LEU A 14 0.69 19.98 -8.82
N LEU A 15 -0.60 20.02 -8.47
CA LEU A 15 -1.70 20.23 -9.41
C LEU A 15 -2.45 21.53 -9.13
N GLY A 16 -2.36 22.04 -7.91
CA GLY A 16 -3.07 23.23 -7.46
C GLY A 16 -4.45 22.95 -6.86
N PRO A 17 -5.06 23.95 -6.18
CA PRO A 17 -6.26 23.79 -5.36
C PRO A 17 -7.54 23.40 -6.13
N GLN A 18 -7.55 23.56 -7.45
CA GLN A 18 -8.68 23.15 -8.31
C GLN A 18 -8.79 21.62 -8.40
N TRP A 19 -7.75 20.85 -8.05
CA TRP A 19 -7.69 19.41 -8.17
C TRP A 19 -7.90 18.64 -6.86
N LYS A 20 -8.63 19.21 -5.90
CA LYS A 20 -8.87 18.56 -4.57
C LYS A 20 -9.43 17.14 -4.67
N LEU A 21 -10.29 16.86 -5.66
CA LEU A 21 -10.81 15.50 -5.87
C LEU A 21 -9.71 14.49 -6.25
N ALA A 22 -8.61 14.95 -6.83
CA ALA A 22 -7.48 14.09 -7.14
C ALA A 22 -6.75 13.62 -5.85
N GLY A 23 -6.85 14.36 -4.75
CA GLY A 23 -6.34 13.95 -3.44
C GLY A 23 -7.01 12.66 -2.96
N ILE A 24 -8.33 12.60 -3.02
CA ILE A 24 -9.10 11.40 -2.64
C ILE A 24 -8.67 10.18 -3.47
N VAL A 25 -8.47 10.38 -4.78
CA VAL A 25 -7.98 9.32 -5.67
C VAL A 25 -6.58 8.87 -5.28
N LEU A 26 -5.66 9.84 -5.11
CA LEU A 26 -4.28 9.59 -4.76
C LEU A 26 -4.16 8.78 -3.46
N GLY A 27 -4.80 9.24 -2.39
CA GLY A 27 -4.74 8.60 -1.09
C GLY A 27 -5.35 7.21 -1.07
N SER A 28 -6.58 7.08 -1.56
CA SER A 28 -7.31 5.81 -1.56
C SER A 28 -6.63 4.75 -2.43
N TRP A 29 -6.13 5.15 -3.60
CA TRP A 29 -5.43 4.24 -4.50
C TRP A 29 -4.02 3.91 -4.03
N ALA A 30 -3.30 4.86 -3.43
CA ALA A 30 -1.99 4.59 -2.86
C ALA A 30 -2.09 3.56 -1.74
N LEU A 31 -3.07 3.68 -0.84
CA LEU A 31 -3.29 2.74 0.24
C LEU A 31 -3.65 1.35 -0.28
N SER A 32 -4.65 1.24 -1.15
CA SER A 32 -5.06 -0.04 -1.72
C SER A 32 -3.95 -0.68 -2.56
N SER A 33 -3.21 0.12 -3.36
CA SER A 33 -2.10 -0.37 -4.18
C SER A 33 -0.92 -0.86 -3.35
N ALA A 34 -0.60 -0.20 -2.24
CA ALA A 34 0.46 -0.64 -1.34
C ALA A 34 0.17 -2.05 -0.78
N ILE A 35 -1.05 -2.28 -0.30
CA ILE A 35 -1.49 -3.59 0.21
C ILE A 35 -1.43 -4.64 -0.91
N MET A 36 -1.95 -4.31 -2.10
CA MET A 36 -1.99 -5.23 -3.24
C MET A 36 -0.60 -5.58 -3.75
N THR A 37 0.31 -4.62 -3.83
CA THR A 37 1.67 -4.85 -4.34
C THR A 37 2.44 -5.81 -3.46
N VAL A 38 2.33 -5.65 -2.14
CA VAL A 38 3.07 -6.49 -1.19
C VAL A 38 2.43 -7.87 -1.03
N THR A 39 1.11 -8.00 -1.21
CA THR A 39 0.39 -9.26 -0.96
C THR A 39 0.05 -10.01 -2.25
N ALA A 40 -0.80 -9.45 -3.09
CA ALA A 40 -1.33 -10.14 -4.27
C ALA A 40 -0.25 -10.42 -5.32
N ASN A 41 0.71 -9.51 -5.51
CA ASN A 41 1.80 -9.76 -6.46
C ASN A 41 2.72 -10.87 -5.96
N LEU A 42 3.05 -10.91 -4.66
CA LEU A 42 3.83 -12.02 -4.09
C LEU A 42 3.11 -13.35 -4.24
N ILE A 43 1.79 -13.41 -4.01
CA ILE A 43 1.00 -14.62 -4.20
C ILE A 43 1.03 -15.04 -5.67
N SER A 44 0.93 -14.10 -6.60
CA SER A 44 1.02 -14.35 -8.04
C SER A 44 2.37 -14.96 -8.43
N GLU A 45 3.47 -14.48 -7.85
CA GLU A 45 4.80 -15.07 -8.06
C GLU A 45 4.90 -16.49 -7.47
N VAL A 46 4.27 -16.75 -6.32
CA VAL A 46 4.18 -18.11 -5.78
C VAL A 46 3.42 -19.05 -6.73
N PHE A 47 2.32 -18.59 -7.34
CA PHE A 47 1.59 -19.38 -8.34
C PHE A 47 2.44 -19.72 -9.55
N ARG A 48 3.25 -18.76 -10.04
CA ARG A 48 4.20 -18.99 -11.15
C ARG A 48 5.29 -19.97 -10.74
N ALA A 49 5.89 -19.80 -9.58
CA ALA A 49 6.95 -20.67 -9.06
C ALA A 49 6.48 -22.13 -8.84
N LYS A 50 5.20 -22.31 -8.53
CA LYS A 50 4.57 -23.64 -8.39
C LYS A 50 4.06 -24.24 -9.70
N GLY A 51 4.24 -23.57 -10.84
CA GLY A 51 3.82 -24.04 -12.16
C GLY A 51 2.31 -23.98 -12.40
N VAL A 52 1.57 -23.18 -11.63
CA VAL A 52 0.12 -23.00 -11.74
C VAL A 52 -0.28 -21.55 -12.02
N PRO A 53 0.28 -20.90 -13.05
CA PRO A 53 0.01 -19.49 -13.35
C PRO A 53 -1.47 -19.20 -13.66
N ASN A 54 -2.22 -20.22 -14.05
CA ASN A 54 -3.65 -20.11 -14.32
C ASN A 54 -4.46 -19.61 -13.11
N LEU A 55 -3.98 -19.84 -11.88
CA LEU A 55 -4.66 -19.33 -10.69
C LEU A 55 -4.65 -17.80 -10.64
N SER A 56 -3.55 -17.16 -11.08
CA SER A 56 -3.51 -15.70 -11.21
C SER A 56 -4.50 -15.18 -12.24
N PHE A 57 -4.68 -15.90 -13.34
CA PHE A 57 -5.68 -15.55 -14.36
C PHE A 57 -7.10 -15.65 -13.79
N TRP A 58 -7.44 -16.73 -13.12
CA TRP A 58 -8.75 -16.89 -12.49
C TRP A 58 -9.03 -15.86 -11.42
N THR A 59 -8.03 -15.47 -10.64
CA THR A 59 -8.16 -14.37 -9.67
C THR A 59 -8.57 -13.07 -10.36
N GLN A 60 -7.97 -12.75 -11.51
CA GLN A 60 -8.31 -11.57 -12.30
C GLN A 60 -9.73 -11.64 -12.89
N ILE A 61 -10.13 -12.80 -13.41
CA ILE A 61 -11.49 -12.99 -13.96
C ILE A 61 -12.55 -12.80 -12.87
N LEU A 62 -12.36 -13.42 -11.69
CA LEU A 62 -13.28 -13.26 -10.57
C LEU A 62 -13.37 -11.81 -10.12
N HIS A 63 -12.22 -11.11 -10.06
CA HIS A 63 -12.20 -9.70 -9.76
C HIS A 63 -13.00 -8.86 -10.77
N LEU A 64 -12.89 -9.16 -12.06
CA LEU A 64 -13.67 -8.46 -13.10
C LEU A 64 -15.17 -8.69 -12.95
N VAL A 65 -15.58 -9.91 -12.60
CA VAL A 65 -17.00 -10.26 -12.38
C VAL A 65 -17.60 -9.44 -11.23
N VAL A 66 -16.83 -9.17 -10.18
CA VAL A 66 -17.26 -8.32 -9.06
C VAL A 66 -17.15 -6.84 -9.41
N LEU A 67 -16.10 -6.44 -10.09
CA LEU A 67 -15.79 -5.05 -10.40
C LEU A 67 -16.82 -4.42 -11.34
N ILE A 68 -17.23 -5.13 -12.39
CA ILE A 68 -18.16 -4.58 -13.42
C ILE A 68 -19.51 -4.16 -12.82
N PRO A 69 -20.21 -5.01 -12.01
CA PRO A 69 -21.45 -4.59 -11.35
C PRO A 69 -21.24 -3.42 -10.38
N VAL A 70 -20.15 -3.43 -9.62
CA VAL A 70 -19.86 -2.36 -8.66
C VAL A 70 -19.64 -1.02 -9.39
N ILE A 71 -18.87 -1.01 -10.47
CA ILE A 71 -18.70 0.20 -11.30
C ILE A 71 -20.04 0.68 -11.83
N TYR A 72 -20.86 -0.22 -12.38
CA TYR A 72 -22.16 0.13 -12.93
C TYR A 72 -23.09 0.78 -11.89
N ILE A 73 -23.09 0.29 -10.67
CA ILE A 73 -23.87 0.87 -9.56
C ILE A 73 -23.26 2.21 -9.13
N CYS A 74 -21.93 2.29 -8.97
CA CYS A 74 -21.27 3.48 -8.45
C CYS A 74 -21.28 4.68 -9.41
N ILE A 75 -21.38 4.46 -10.73
CA ILE A 75 -21.53 5.55 -11.71
C ILE A 75 -22.81 6.37 -11.48
N GLN A 76 -23.83 5.79 -10.82
CA GLN A 76 -25.07 6.47 -10.51
C GLN A 76 -24.97 7.40 -9.29
N TYR A 77 -23.85 7.36 -8.58
CA TYR A 77 -23.56 8.15 -7.40
C TYR A 77 -22.41 9.14 -7.66
N ASP A 78 -21.91 9.75 -6.59
CA ASP A 78 -20.82 10.71 -6.65
C ASP A 78 -19.49 10.08 -7.03
N PHE A 79 -18.61 10.88 -7.64
CA PHE A 79 -17.24 10.48 -7.97
C PHE A 79 -16.46 9.95 -6.77
N SER A 80 -16.61 10.54 -5.59
CA SER A 80 -15.96 10.09 -4.36
C SER A 80 -16.39 8.67 -3.97
N THR A 81 -17.70 8.36 -4.07
CA THR A 81 -18.25 7.02 -3.83
C THR A 81 -17.65 5.99 -4.78
N PHE A 82 -17.52 6.35 -6.06
CA PHE A 82 -16.85 5.48 -7.05
C PHE A 82 -15.39 5.19 -6.66
N VAL A 83 -14.62 6.20 -6.24
CA VAL A 83 -13.22 6.04 -5.86
C VAL A 83 -13.07 5.12 -4.65
N TYR A 84 -13.87 5.32 -3.61
CA TYR A 84 -13.85 4.45 -2.42
C TYR A 84 -14.29 3.02 -2.73
N ALA A 85 -15.38 2.85 -3.45
CA ALA A 85 -15.88 1.54 -3.85
C ALA A 85 -14.82 0.78 -4.67
N ARG A 86 -14.18 1.44 -5.62
CA ARG A 86 -13.09 0.89 -6.43
C ARG A 86 -11.90 0.44 -5.58
N SER A 87 -11.55 1.20 -4.54
CA SER A 87 -10.46 0.88 -3.62
C SER A 87 -10.80 -0.32 -2.73
N ILE A 88 -12.06 -0.43 -2.29
CA ILE A 88 -12.55 -1.55 -1.47
C ILE A 88 -12.64 -2.84 -2.28
N VAL A 89 -13.21 -2.78 -3.49
CA VAL A 89 -13.34 -3.95 -4.37
C VAL A 89 -11.98 -4.55 -4.68
N ARG A 90 -10.93 -3.75 -4.73
CA ARG A 90 -9.57 -4.23 -4.90
C ARG A 90 -9.12 -5.20 -3.79
N MET A 91 -9.65 -5.07 -2.57
CA MET A 91 -9.37 -6.00 -1.46
C MET A 91 -10.00 -7.39 -1.68
N GLU A 92 -11.11 -7.48 -2.42
CA GLU A 92 -11.71 -8.76 -2.81
C GLU A 92 -10.71 -9.62 -3.61
N MET A 93 -9.99 -9.04 -4.56
CA MET A 93 -8.94 -9.74 -5.31
C MET A 93 -7.88 -10.37 -4.40
N LEU A 94 -7.50 -9.67 -3.32
CA LEU A 94 -6.60 -10.22 -2.32
C LEU A 94 -7.21 -11.43 -1.59
N MET A 95 -8.48 -11.32 -1.20
CA MET A 95 -9.18 -12.44 -0.54
C MET A 95 -9.24 -13.68 -1.44
N VAL A 96 -9.58 -13.51 -2.72
CA VAL A 96 -9.60 -14.61 -3.69
C VAL A 96 -8.20 -15.22 -3.86
N ALA A 97 -7.16 -14.40 -3.99
CA ALA A 97 -5.78 -14.87 -4.09
C ALA A 97 -5.35 -15.67 -2.85
N MET A 98 -5.72 -15.23 -1.65
CA MET A 98 -5.46 -15.94 -0.39
C MET A 98 -6.21 -17.28 -0.32
N ILE A 99 -7.46 -17.33 -0.76
CA ILE A 99 -8.26 -18.57 -0.84
C ILE A 99 -7.59 -19.56 -1.81
N PHE A 100 -7.19 -19.10 -2.99
CA PHE A 100 -6.50 -19.96 -3.96
C PHE A 100 -5.16 -20.47 -3.44
N LEU A 101 -4.39 -19.63 -2.74
CA LEU A 101 -3.15 -20.01 -2.09
C LEU A 101 -3.37 -21.15 -1.07
N ALA A 102 -4.41 -21.02 -0.25
CA ALA A 102 -4.73 -22.01 0.76
C ALA A 102 -5.25 -23.33 0.16
N LEU A 103 -6.16 -23.27 -0.84
CA LEU A 103 -6.81 -24.43 -1.40
C LEU A 103 -5.92 -25.22 -2.37
N PHE A 104 -5.18 -24.54 -3.25
CA PHE A 104 -4.44 -25.21 -4.32
C PHE A 104 -2.97 -25.45 -4.01
N ILE A 105 -2.37 -24.58 -3.19
CA ILE A 105 -0.94 -24.68 -2.86
C ILE A 105 -0.72 -25.21 -1.44
N HIS A 106 -1.78 -25.29 -0.64
CA HIS A 106 -1.73 -25.74 0.76
C HIS A 106 -0.77 -24.91 1.63
N MET A 107 -0.52 -23.65 1.25
CA MET A 107 0.25 -22.71 2.03
C MET A 107 -0.66 -21.92 2.97
N SER A 108 -0.21 -21.72 4.19
CA SER A 108 -0.96 -20.95 5.17
C SER A 108 -1.01 -19.46 4.78
N ALA A 109 -2.19 -18.99 4.37
CA ALA A 109 -2.46 -17.56 4.15
C ALA A 109 -2.15 -16.72 5.40
N LEU A 110 -2.36 -17.29 6.58
CA LEU A 110 -2.08 -16.63 7.86
C LEU A 110 -0.59 -16.28 8.00
N ARG A 111 0.33 -17.14 7.54
CA ARG A 111 1.78 -16.85 7.58
C ARG A 111 2.15 -15.66 6.69
N VAL A 112 1.49 -15.50 5.55
CA VAL A 112 1.69 -14.33 4.68
C VAL A 112 1.19 -13.07 5.37
N ILE A 113 0.00 -13.13 5.97
CA ILE A 113 -0.61 -12.00 6.69
C ILE A 113 0.26 -11.59 7.89
N THR A 114 0.75 -12.55 8.69
CA THR A 114 1.56 -12.24 9.88
C THR A 114 2.89 -11.59 9.51
N ASN A 115 3.55 -12.06 8.46
CA ASN A 115 4.81 -11.48 8.01
C ASN A 115 4.65 -10.04 7.48
N ILE A 116 3.54 -9.76 6.78
CA ILE A 116 3.26 -8.42 6.24
C ILE A 116 2.65 -7.52 7.32
N GLY A 117 1.93 -8.10 8.28
CA GLY A 117 1.22 -7.40 9.34
C GLY A 117 2.11 -6.44 10.13
N VAL A 118 3.34 -6.84 10.42
CA VAL A 118 4.31 -6.01 11.14
C VAL A 118 4.56 -4.69 10.41
N TYR A 119 4.78 -4.73 9.09
CA TYR A 119 5.01 -3.53 8.28
C TYR A 119 3.77 -2.65 8.18
N LEU A 120 2.58 -3.27 8.04
CA LEU A 120 1.32 -2.54 7.98
C LEU A 120 0.99 -1.86 9.32
N ILE A 121 1.18 -2.56 10.44
CA ILE A 121 0.96 -2.01 11.78
C ILE A 121 1.93 -0.85 12.04
N THR A 122 3.22 -1.05 11.77
CA THR A 122 4.24 0.00 11.94
C THR A 122 3.89 1.23 11.10
N ALA A 123 3.56 1.04 9.83
CA ALA A 123 3.18 2.13 8.94
C ALA A 123 1.89 2.83 9.41
N SER A 124 0.92 2.08 9.95
CA SER A 124 -0.33 2.64 10.47
C SER A 124 -0.09 3.49 11.72
N ILE A 125 0.76 3.03 12.64
CA ILE A 125 1.13 3.79 13.85
C ILE A 125 1.84 5.10 13.44
N VAL A 126 2.83 5.02 12.56
CA VAL A 126 3.56 6.21 12.08
C VAL A 126 2.63 7.17 11.33
N GLY A 127 1.71 6.64 10.52
CA GLY A 127 0.71 7.44 9.80
C GLY A 127 -0.26 8.14 10.74
N ALA A 128 -0.74 7.47 11.78
CA ALA A 128 -1.62 8.05 12.78
C ALA A 128 -0.93 9.17 13.57
N LEU A 129 0.34 8.96 13.95
CA LEU A 129 1.15 10.00 14.60
C LEU A 129 1.35 11.20 13.67
N ALA A 130 1.71 10.96 12.41
CA ALA A 130 1.90 12.02 11.42
C ALA A 130 0.60 12.81 11.20
N TYR A 131 -0.54 12.13 11.09
CA TYR A 131 -1.85 12.77 10.96
C TYR A 131 -2.16 13.66 12.17
N SER A 132 -1.92 13.19 13.39
CA SER A 132 -2.15 13.97 14.61
C SER A 132 -1.26 15.21 14.72
N ILE A 133 0.00 15.10 14.30
CA ILE A 133 0.97 16.19 14.36
C ILE A 133 0.73 17.20 13.23
N LEU A 134 0.28 16.74 12.07
CA LEU A 134 0.01 17.61 10.91
C LEU A 134 -1.02 18.69 11.23
N HIS A 135 -2.04 18.37 12.02
CA HIS A 135 -3.13 19.29 12.37
C HIS A 135 -2.76 20.33 13.44
N LEU A 136 -1.55 20.31 13.98
CA LEU A 136 -1.11 21.29 14.99
C LEU A 136 -0.75 22.65 14.38
N TYR A 137 -0.33 22.66 13.10
CA TYR A 137 0.12 23.88 12.43
C TYR A 137 -0.17 23.86 10.93
N ASP A 138 -0.82 24.90 10.41
CA ASP A 138 -1.14 25.07 8.98
C ASP A 138 -0.01 25.80 8.23
N ALA A 139 1.21 25.25 8.28
CA ALA A 139 2.35 25.82 7.57
C ALA A 139 2.98 24.81 6.62
N VAL A 140 3.33 25.23 5.41
CA VAL A 140 3.98 24.41 4.38
C VAL A 140 5.27 23.75 4.93
N TRP A 141 6.10 24.51 5.62
CA TRP A 141 7.32 24.01 6.25
C TRP A 141 7.06 22.92 7.29
N TRP A 142 5.97 23.07 8.05
CA TRP A 142 5.55 22.08 9.02
C TRP A 142 5.16 20.77 8.36
N THR A 143 4.41 20.83 7.29
CA THR A 143 4.01 19.65 6.51
C THR A 143 5.21 18.90 5.94
N ILE A 144 6.19 19.63 5.37
CA ILE A 144 7.43 19.04 4.87
C ILE A 144 8.23 18.39 6.00
N ALA A 145 8.35 19.06 7.14
CA ALA A 145 9.03 18.51 8.31
C ALA A 145 8.35 17.23 8.81
N CYS A 146 7.01 17.19 8.85
CA CYS A 146 6.23 16.01 9.21
C CYS A 146 6.44 14.87 8.21
N MET A 147 6.53 15.14 6.91
CA MET A 147 6.83 14.12 5.90
C MET A 147 8.20 13.48 6.14
N ILE A 148 9.23 14.29 6.36
CA ILE A 148 10.59 13.80 6.65
C ILE A 148 10.60 13.02 7.96
N LEU A 149 9.97 13.54 9.00
CA LEU A 149 9.86 12.86 10.30
C LEU A 149 9.16 11.50 10.17
N CYS A 150 8.10 11.41 9.38
CA CYS A 150 7.37 10.18 9.13
C CYS A 150 8.28 9.10 8.51
N VAL A 151 9.08 9.46 7.51
CA VAL A 151 10.04 8.55 6.87
C VAL A 151 11.11 8.09 7.87
N VAL A 152 11.68 9.04 8.63
CA VAL A 152 12.72 8.74 9.62
C VAL A 152 12.18 7.81 10.71
N LEU A 153 11.02 8.12 11.28
CA LEU A 153 10.39 7.29 12.31
C LEU A 153 10.10 5.87 11.81
N TYR A 154 9.57 5.76 10.59
CA TYR A 154 9.31 4.44 10.00
C TYR A 154 10.58 3.60 9.88
N VAL A 155 11.66 4.18 9.36
CA VAL A 155 12.96 3.49 9.24
C VAL A 155 13.54 3.14 10.62
N VAL A 156 13.45 4.04 11.58
CA VAL A 156 13.94 3.80 12.95
C VAL A 156 13.18 2.66 13.62
N ILE A 157 11.85 2.64 13.51
CA ILE A 157 11.05 1.55 14.11
C ILE A 157 11.38 0.20 13.45
N LEU A 158 11.52 0.16 12.13
CA LEU A 158 11.92 -1.07 11.43
C LEU A 158 13.34 -1.52 11.84
N TYR A 159 14.27 -0.58 12.04
CA TYR A 159 15.62 -0.91 12.49
C TYR A 159 15.66 -1.49 13.93
N LEU A 160 14.69 -1.15 14.77
CA LEU A 160 14.55 -1.72 16.12
C LEU A 160 14.05 -3.16 16.11
N ILE A 161 13.46 -3.64 15.01
CA ILE A 161 13.01 -5.02 14.86
C ILE A 161 14.20 -5.89 14.45
N PRO A 162 14.63 -6.88 15.29
CA PRO A 162 15.85 -7.64 15.04
C PRO A 162 15.90 -8.39 13.70
N SER A 163 14.73 -8.88 13.23
CA SER A 163 14.63 -9.59 11.95
C SER A 163 14.87 -8.68 10.74
N GLU A 164 14.56 -7.40 10.85
CA GLU A 164 14.62 -6.43 9.74
C GLU A 164 15.98 -5.71 9.69
N ARG A 165 16.66 -5.62 10.81
CA ARG A 165 17.96 -4.97 10.93
C ARG A 165 19.00 -5.53 9.97
N THR A 166 19.02 -6.85 9.77
CA THR A 166 19.95 -7.51 8.84
C THR A 166 19.68 -7.17 7.40
N ILE A 167 18.40 -7.00 7.03
CA ILE A 167 17.99 -6.63 5.67
C ILE A 167 18.37 -5.16 5.39
N ILE A 168 18.11 -4.28 6.35
CA ILE A 168 18.43 -2.85 6.22
C ILE A 168 19.94 -2.65 6.12
N THR A 169 20.73 -3.27 6.99
CA THR A 169 22.20 -3.14 6.96
C THR A 169 22.79 -3.69 5.67
N SER A 170 22.34 -4.85 5.19
CA SER A 170 22.80 -5.41 3.90
C SER A 170 22.39 -4.52 2.70
N GLY A 171 21.26 -3.85 2.77
CA GLY A 171 20.81 -2.89 1.76
C GLY A 171 21.70 -1.65 1.73
N VAL A 172 21.99 -1.08 2.88
CA VAL A 172 22.87 0.09 3.02
C VAL A 172 24.29 -0.23 2.53
N ASP A 173 24.85 -1.38 2.91
CA ASP A 173 26.19 -1.81 2.48
C ASP A 173 26.28 -1.98 0.94
N LYS A 174 25.23 -2.50 0.31
CA LYS A 174 25.16 -2.59 -1.16
C LYS A 174 25.14 -1.22 -1.83
N VAL A 175 24.40 -0.27 -1.30
CA VAL A 175 24.36 1.09 -1.83
C VAL A 175 25.70 1.78 -1.66
N LEU A 176 26.29 1.71 -0.46
CA LEU A 176 27.62 2.30 -0.18
C LEU A 176 28.73 1.68 -1.04
N SER A 177 28.70 0.37 -1.26
CA SER A 177 29.66 -0.32 -2.12
C SER A 177 29.53 0.12 -3.59
N LYS A 178 28.31 0.46 -4.06
CA LYS A 178 28.06 0.93 -5.40
C LYS A 178 28.55 2.38 -5.60
N VAL A 179 28.31 3.24 -4.61
CA VAL A 179 28.78 4.64 -4.61
C VAL A 179 30.31 4.70 -4.53
N ARG A 180 30.96 3.76 -3.83
CA ARG A 180 32.41 3.72 -3.69
C ARG A 180 33.15 3.21 -4.96
N ARG A 181 32.40 2.57 -5.89
CA ARG A 181 32.91 2.06 -7.16
C ARG A 181 32.69 3.02 -8.35
N SER A 182 31.87 4.05 -8.15
CA SER A 182 31.63 5.16 -9.08
C SER A 182 32.59 6.31 -8.81
#